data_f850e657108c319d4e258cacad1af7f2
#
_entry.id   f850e657108c319d4e258cacad1af7f2
#
_cell.length_a   1.000
_cell.length_b   1.000
_cell.length_c   1.000
_cell.angle_alpha   90.00
_cell.angle_beta   90.00
_cell.angle_gamma   90.00
#
_symmetry.space_group_name_H-M   'P 1'
#
loop_
_entity.id
_entity.type
_entity.pdbx_description
1 polymer ?
#
loop_
_entity_poly.entity_id
_entity_poly.type
_entity_poly.pdbx_seq_one_letter_code
_entity_poly.pdbx_strand_id
1 'polypeptide(L)'
;MKNKTIYRSVGTICLVLVMLKTVAQTDPHFTQNYTYPMYINPALAGSSDGEYRVSAIYRSQWGSVSDPYRTMGISFDARTNKNIALGVNLLNQSAGDGGFNYLNTYASFAYTGVKFGKEYNQRIVLALQAGIINRHVDESKFKWGEQWNPITGYNASNPISENFAATSATTLDVGAGALYFDATPNKKTNAFGGFSVFHINKPKDPIVSTQSTELNTIPLRYVVHGGLSFNLFERTSIVPHILYMRQGTASETMFGTYVQLYVNPETDLMIGGYYRFKDVVAPFVGFDWKNFIVGLSYDANTSKLGAMTRNVNSFELSLSYVKRSGTRSIFDFIRCARL
;
A
#
# COMPACT_ATOMS: atom_id res chain seq x y z
N MET A 1 10.14 23.22 -50.51
CA MET A 1 10.96 22.35 -49.66
C MET A 1 11.13 22.85 -48.20
N LYS A 2 11.08 24.16 -47.90
CA LYS A 2 11.30 24.72 -46.54
C LYS A 2 10.27 24.30 -45.48
N ASN A 3 9.00 24.08 -45.82
CA ASN A 3 7.96 23.78 -44.82
C ASN A 3 8.05 22.37 -44.26
N LYS A 4 8.52 21.36 -45.01
CA LYS A 4 8.65 19.99 -44.50
C LYS A 4 9.72 19.84 -43.43
N THR A 5 10.77 20.66 -43.48
CA THR A 5 11.86 20.65 -42.50
C THR A 5 11.38 21.26 -41.17
N ILE A 6 10.58 22.32 -41.19
CA ILE A 6 10.02 22.96 -40.01
C ILE A 6 9.06 22.00 -39.27
N TYR A 7 8.16 21.31 -39.96
CA TYR A 7 7.26 20.33 -39.35
C TYR A 7 8.00 19.12 -38.78
N ARG A 8 9.10 18.69 -39.39
CA ARG A 8 9.95 17.63 -38.83
C ARG A 8 10.67 18.10 -37.58
N SER A 9 11.21 19.30 -37.56
CA SER A 9 11.89 19.87 -36.38
C SER A 9 10.93 20.13 -35.24
N VAL A 10 9.73 20.63 -35.49
CA VAL A 10 8.67 20.82 -34.47
C VAL A 10 8.19 19.46 -33.95
N GLY A 11 8.00 18.46 -34.80
CA GLY A 11 7.63 17.11 -34.40
C GLY A 11 8.69 16.45 -33.53
N THR A 12 9.98 16.63 -33.84
CA THR A 12 11.08 16.11 -33.04
C THR A 12 11.19 16.82 -31.70
N ILE A 13 11.01 18.13 -31.64
CA ILE A 13 11.01 18.91 -30.39
C ILE A 13 9.81 18.52 -29.51
N CYS A 14 8.62 18.33 -30.08
CA CYS A 14 7.47 17.82 -29.33
C CYS A 14 7.67 16.39 -28.83
N LEU A 15 8.34 15.52 -29.59
CA LEU A 15 8.65 14.16 -29.17
C LEU A 15 9.67 14.13 -28.02
N VAL A 16 10.67 15.01 -28.06
CA VAL A 16 11.67 15.15 -26.99
C VAL A 16 11.06 15.75 -25.71
N LEU A 17 10.10 16.67 -25.83
CA LEU A 17 9.41 17.26 -24.68
C LEU A 17 8.45 16.27 -23.98
N VAL A 18 7.96 15.24 -24.68
CA VAL A 18 7.13 14.17 -24.09
C VAL A 18 7.97 13.15 -23.30
N MET A 19 9.28 13.06 -23.56
CA MET A 19 10.16 12.08 -22.90
C MET A 19 10.69 12.52 -21.52
N LEU A 20 10.38 13.72 -21.01
CA LEU A 20 11.05 14.28 -19.84
C LEU A 20 10.24 14.22 -18.53
N LYS A 21 9.34 13.27 -18.34
CA LYS A 21 8.73 13.05 -17.02
C LYS A 21 8.55 11.57 -16.69
N THR A 22 9.65 10.87 -16.53
CA THR A 22 9.66 9.59 -15.81
C THR A 22 10.20 9.81 -14.41
N VAL A 23 9.38 10.32 -13.52
CA VAL A 23 9.64 10.25 -12.08
C VAL A 23 8.65 9.25 -11.53
N ALA A 24 9.03 8.01 -11.47
CA ALA A 24 8.20 6.94 -10.96
C ALA A 24 8.99 6.07 -10.00
N GLN A 25 9.15 6.53 -8.78
CA GLN A 25 9.36 5.63 -7.66
C GLN A 25 8.27 5.94 -6.65
N THR A 26 7.23 5.12 -6.67
CA THR A 26 6.19 5.11 -5.65
C THR A 26 6.48 3.98 -4.68
N ASP A 27 6.12 4.19 -3.42
CA ASP A 27 6.13 3.13 -2.43
C ASP A 27 5.27 1.95 -2.88
N PRO A 28 5.58 0.73 -2.44
CA PRO A 28 4.72 -0.43 -2.67
C PRO A 28 3.28 -0.17 -2.22
N HIS A 29 2.32 -0.79 -2.88
CA HIS A 29 0.92 -0.69 -2.51
C HIS A 29 0.25 -2.08 -2.52
N PHE A 30 -0.87 -2.20 -1.81
CA PHE A 30 -1.67 -3.40 -1.75
C PHE A 30 -3.10 -3.12 -2.19
N THR A 31 -3.71 -4.09 -2.88
CA THR A 31 -5.13 -4.09 -3.19
C THR A 31 -5.95 -4.29 -1.92
N GLN A 32 -5.55 -5.26 -1.06
CA GLN A 32 -6.12 -5.46 0.27
C GLN A 32 -5.51 -4.48 1.29
N ASN A 33 -5.54 -3.18 1.01
CA ASN A 33 -4.83 -2.15 1.77
C ASN A 33 -5.17 -2.13 3.27
N TYR A 34 -6.40 -2.44 3.62
CA TYR A 34 -6.84 -2.42 5.00
C TYR A 34 -6.40 -3.64 5.82
N THR A 35 -5.90 -4.69 5.22
CA THR A 35 -5.30 -5.81 5.98
C THR A 35 -3.90 -5.48 6.51
N TYR A 36 -3.29 -4.40 5.97
CA TYR A 36 -2.01 -3.87 6.43
C TYR A 36 -2.16 -2.36 6.76
N PRO A 37 -2.98 -2.01 7.76
CA PRO A 37 -3.62 -0.70 7.88
C PRO A 37 -2.66 0.43 8.25
N MET A 38 -1.68 0.21 9.11
CA MET A 38 -0.72 1.26 9.51
C MET A 38 0.14 1.76 8.36
N TYR A 39 0.20 1.02 7.25
CA TYR A 39 0.90 1.42 6.04
C TYR A 39 0.12 2.49 5.24
N ILE A 40 -1.20 2.51 5.38
CA ILE A 40 -2.04 3.57 4.79
C ILE A 40 -2.28 4.73 5.74
N ASN A 41 -2.35 4.46 7.06
CA ASN A 41 -2.55 5.51 8.05
C ASN A 41 -2.09 5.01 9.44
N PRO A 42 -1.09 5.63 10.08
CA PRO A 42 -0.65 5.24 11.42
C PRO A 42 -1.76 5.36 12.47
N ALA A 43 -2.79 6.19 12.25
CA ALA A 43 -3.94 6.32 13.14
C ALA A 43 -4.87 5.08 13.13
N LEU A 44 -4.63 4.12 12.23
CA LEU A 44 -5.30 2.81 12.26
C LEU A 44 -4.67 1.82 13.24
N ALA A 45 -3.59 2.18 13.94
CA ALA A 45 -3.07 1.39 15.03
C ALA A 45 -4.13 1.26 16.14
N GLY A 46 -4.40 0.04 16.59
CA GLY A 46 -5.43 -0.27 17.59
C GLY A 46 -6.87 -0.06 17.10
N SER A 47 -7.11 0.09 15.81
CA SER A 47 -8.47 0.22 15.26
C SER A 47 -9.20 -1.11 15.10
N SER A 48 -8.53 -2.24 15.32
CA SER A 48 -9.15 -3.57 15.26
C SER A 48 -10.22 -3.77 16.35
N ASP A 49 -11.03 -4.81 16.21
CA ASP A 49 -12.04 -5.20 17.19
C ASP A 49 -11.46 -6.04 18.36
N GLY A 50 -10.15 -6.25 18.40
CA GLY A 50 -9.45 -6.99 19.44
C GLY A 50 -8.61 -6.10 20.37
N GLU A 51 -7.96 -6.75 21.33
CA GLU A 51 -6.95 -6.14 22.19
C GLU A 51 -5.68 -5.84 21.41
N TYR A 52 -5.27 -6.80 20.58
CA TYR A 52 -4.16 -6.66 19.65
C TYR A 52 -4.43 -7.43 18.36
N ARG A 53 -3.73 -7.01 17.32
CA ARG A 53 -3.74 -7.63 16.00
C ARG A 53 -2.32 -7.90 15.52
N VAL A 54 -2.11 -9.07 14.92
CA VAL A 54 -0.94 -9.39 14.10
C VAL A 54 -1.42 -9.60 12.68
N SER A 55 -0.83 -8.94 11.71
CA SER A 55 -1.21 -9.12 10.30
C SER A 55 0.02 -9.42 9.45
N ALA A 56 -0.17 -10.26 8.46
CA ALA A 56 0.79 -10.54 7.40
C ALA A 56 0.09 -10.42 6.05
N ILE A 57 0.77 -9.83 5.07
CA ILE A 57 0.30 -9.74 3.71
C ILE A 57 1.44 -10.05 2.74
N TYR A 58 1.12 -10.78 1.68
CA TYR A 58 2.04 -11.12 0.60
C TYR A 58 1.42 -10.76 -0.73
N ARG A 59 2.19 -10.10 -1.59
CA ARG A 59 1.82 -9.76 -2.96
C ARG A 59 2.90 -10.21 -3.92
N SER A 60 2.49 -10.85 -5.02
CA SER A 60 3.35 -11.18 -6.15
C SER A 60 2.81 -10.53 -7.41
N GLN A 61 3.65 -9.74 -8.10
CA GLN A 61 3.28 -8.96 -9.29
C GLN A 61 4.17 -9.33 -10.47
N TRP A 62 3.57 -9.39 -11.67
CA TRP A 62 4.25 -9.47 -12.98
C TRP A 62 5.13 -10.69 -13.18
N GLY A 63 4.84 -11.81 -12.52
CA GLY A 63 5.61 -13.05 -12.62
C GLY A 63 5.60 -13.72 -13.99
N SER A 64 4.80 -13.24 -14.92
CA SER A 64 4.76 -13.72 -16.32
C SER A 64 5.72 -12.97 -17.25
N VAL A 65 6.30 -11.86 -16.79
CA VAL A 65 7.17 -10.99 -17.62
C VAL A 65 8.65 -11.19 -17.28
N SER A 66 8.95 -11.26 -15.98
CA SER A 66 10.30 -11.45 -15.44
C SER A 66 10.18 -12.08 -14.05
N ASP A 67 11.27 -12.13 -13.29
CA ASP A 67 11.19 -12.43 -11.87
C ASP A 67 10.20 -11.47 -11.18
N PRO A 68 9.19 -12.00 -10.45
CA PRO A 68 8.11 -11.18 -9.93
C PRO A 68 8.59 -10.16 -8.89
N TYR A 69 7.91 -9.01 -8.86
CA TYR A 69 7.97 -8.14 -7.69
C TYR A 69 7.26 -8.83 -6.54
N ARG A 70 7.97 -9.10 -5.47
CA ARG A 70 7.43 -9.73 -4.25
C ARG A 70 7.42 -8.72 -3.13
N THR A 71 6.25 -8.44 -2.60
CA THR A 71 6.08 -7.54 -1.46
C THR A 71 5.49 -8.32 -0.29
N MET A 72 6.13 -8.25 0.86
CA MET A 72 5.67 -8.87 2.11
C MET A 72 5.58 -7.80 3.18
N GLY A 73 4.45 -7.74 3.88
CA GLY A 73 4.24 -6.88 5.04
C GLY A 73 3.89 -7.70 6.26
N ILE A 74 4.43 -7.32 7.41
CA ILE A 74 4.06 -7.86 8.73
C ILE A 74 3.81 -6.67 9.65
N SER A 75 2.73 -6.71 10.42
CA SER A 75 2.43 -5.67 11.40
C SER A 75 1.88 -6.26 12.70
N PHE A 76 2.14 -5.53 13.76
CA PHE A 76 1.56 -5.74 15.09
C PHE A 76 1.02 -4.43 15.59
N ASP A 77 -0.21 -4.42 16.12
CA ASP A 77 -0.78 -3.26 16.81
C ASP A 77 -1.62 -3.71 18.00
N ALA A 78 -1.58 -2.88 19.05
CA ALA A 78 -2.29 -3.14 20.29
C ALA A 78 -2.84 -1.85 20.91
N ARG A 79 -4.00 -1.96 21.53
CA ARG A 79 -4.57 -0.89 22.37
C ARG A 79 -4.11 -1.04 23.80
N THR A 80 -3.82 0.09 24.42
CA THR A 80 -3.62 0.16 25.86
C THR A 80 -4.91 0.61 26.57
N ASN A 81 -4.97 0.43 27.87
CA ASN A 81 -6.09 0.89 28.70
C ASN A 81 -6.16 2.44 28.85
N LYS A 82 -5.19 3.18 28.29
CA LYS A 82 -4.99 4.63 28.53
C LYS A 82 -5.29 5.52 27.31
N ASN A 83 -6.23 5.17 26.43
CA ASN A 83 -6.47 5.90 25.18
C ASN A 83 -5.25 6.04 24.27
N ILE A 84 -4.36 5.08 24.32
CA ILE A 84 -3.16 5.01 23.50
C ILE A 84 -3.19 3.67 22.77
N ALA A 85 -2.78 3.67 21.51
CA ALA A 85 -2.45 2.46 20.77
C ALA A 85 -1.03 2.55 20.25
N LEU A 86 -0.38 1.42 20.20
CA LEU A 86 0.98 1.25 19.69
C LEU A 86 0.96 0.28 18.53
N GLY A 87 1.84 0.50 17.58
CA GLY A 87 1.97 -0.41 16.46
C GLY A 87 3.39 -0.45 15.91
N VAL A 88 3.73 -1.55 15.29
CA VAL A 88 4.97 -1.74 14.53
C VAL A 88 4.60 -2.38 13.20
N ASN A 89 5.19 -1.92 12.12
CA ASN A 89 5.05 -2.54 10.81
C ASN A 89 6.39 -2.64 10.11
N LEU A 90 6.57 -3.74 9.39
CA LEU A 90 7.72 -4.05 8.58
C LEU A 90 7.24 -4.45 7.19
N LEU A 91 7.80 -3.84 6.15
CA LEU A 91 7.53 -4.20 4.77
C LEU A 91 8.85 -4.43 4.05
N ASN A 92 8.92 -5.53 3.31
CA ASN A 92 10.01 -5.83 2.41
C ASN A 92 9.47 -6.01 0.98
N GLN A 93 10.10 -5.37 0.01
CA GLN A 93 9.85 -5.60 -1.41
C GLN A 93 11.16 -5.94 -2.11
N SER A 94 11.15 -7.06 -2.84
CA SER A 94 12.19 -7.41 -3.81
C SER A 94 11.66 -7.20 -5.22
N ALA A 95 12.46 -6.59 -6.07
CA ALA A 95 12.07 -6.26 -7.43
C ALA A 95 12.93 -7.03 -8.44
N GLY A 96 12.28 -7.90 -9.21
CA GLY A 96 12.78 -8.51 -10.43
C GLY A 96 14.19 -9.06 -10.38
N ASP A 97 14.82 -9.08 -11.55
CA ASP A 97 16.15 -9.66 -11.78
C ASP A 97 17.29 -8.78 -11.25
N GLY A 98 17.02 -7.49 -10.97
CA GLY A 98 18.04 -6.49 -10.66
C GLY A 98 18.50 -6.45 -9.21
N GLY A 99 18.09 -7.39 -8.35
CA GLY A 99 18.55 -7.44 -6.97
C GLY A 99 18.16 -6.23 -6.13
N PHE A 100 17.16 -5.44 -6.55
CA PHE A 100 16.64 -4.34 -5.76
C PHE A 100 15.84 -4.86 -4.57
N ASN A 101 16.17 -4.38 -3.39
CA ASN A 101 15.44 -4.65 -2.16
C ASN A 101 15.09 -3.33 -1.47
N TYR A 102 13.84 -3.22 -1.07
CA TYR A 102 13.29 -2.10 -0.29
C TYR A 102 12.73 -2.64 1.01
N LEU A 103 13.29 -2.22 2.11
CA LEU A 103 12.85 -2.57 3.46
C LEU A 103 12.43 -1.30 4.19
N ASN A 104 11.24 -1.29 4.78
CA ASN A 104 10.86 -0.27 5.74
C ASN A 104 10.38 -0.89 7.06
N THR A 105 10.66 -0.19 8.15
CA THR A 105 10.19 -0.57 9.48
C THR A 105 9.79 0.69 10.23
N TYR A 106 8.57 0.70 10.76
CA TYR A 106 8.03 1.85 11.49
C TYR A 106 7.43 1.44 12.82
N ALA A 107 7.57 2.32 13.80
CA ALA A 107 6.82 2.32 15.03
C ALA A 107 5.77 3.44 15.00
N SER A 108 4.54 3.14 15.37
CA SER A 108 3.40 4.06 15.38
C SER A 108 2.89 4.25 16.79
N PHE A 109 2.60 5.51 17.13
CA PHE A 109 1.95 5.92 18.37
C PHE A 109 0.65 6.63 18.03
N ALA A 110 -0.48 6.13 18.50
CA ALA A 110 -1.80 6.68 18.24
C ALA A 110 -2.51 7.08 19.54
N TYR A 111 -3.05 8.29 19.57
CA TYR A 111 -3.88 8.79 20.66
C TYR A 111 -5.36 8.66 20.28
N THR A 112 -6.10 7.86 21.04
CA THR A 112 -7.50 7.50 20.78
C THR A 112 -8.48 8.18 21.73
N GLY A 113 -8.01 9.17 22.49
CA GLY A 113 -8.77 9.80 23.58
C GLY A 113 -9.79 10.85 23.16
N VAL A 114 -9.78 11.33 21.91
CA VAL A 114 -10.76 12.29 21.43
C VAL A 114 -12.06 11.58 21.08
N LYS A 115 -13.03 11.66 21.98
CA LYS A 115 -14.33 11.00 21.91
C LYS A 115 -15.44 12.01 22.00
N PHE A 116 -16.48 11.88 21.21
CA PHE A 116 -17.63 12.78 21.17
C PHE A 116 -18.90 12.05 20.67
N GLY A 117 -19.96 12.81 20.49
CA GLY A 117 -21.26 12.25 20.13
C GLY A 117 -21.98 11.60 21.32
N LYS A 118 -23.14 11.00 21.03
CA LYS A 118 -23.92 10.28 22.03
C LYS A 118 -23.15 9.06 22.51
N GLU A 119 -23.00 8.90 23.82
CA GLU A 119 -22.29 7.78 24.47
C GLU A 119 -20.80 7.70 24.06
N TYR A 120 -20.19 8.79 23.56
CA TYR A 120 -18.77 8.85 23.14
C TYR A 120 -18.38 7.79 22.10
N ASN A 121 -19.33 7.40 21.24
CA ASN A 121 -19.10 6.38 20.22
C ASN A 121 -18.38 6.92 18.97
N GLN A 122 -18.35 8.23 18.77
CA GLN A 122 -17.59 8.86 17.69
C GLN A 122 -16.18 9.20 18.18
N ARG A 123 -15.17 8.91 17.37
CA ARG A 123 -13.78 9.06 17.78
C ARG A 123 -12.93 9.71 16.69
N ILE A 124 -12.00 10.54 17.13
CA ILE A 124 -10.87 10.99 16.33
C ILE A 124 -9.60 10.40 16.94
N VAL A 125 -8.81 9.77 16.11
CA VAL A 125 -7.50 9.22 16.46
C VAL A 125 -6.45 10.07 15.76
N LEU A 126 -5.44 10.49 16.49
CA LEU A 126 -4.27 11.21 15.97
C LEU A 126 -3.04 10.33 16.17
N ALA A 127 -2.18 10.24 15.16
CA ALA A 127 -1.02 9.38 15.27
C ALA A 127 0.23 9.98 14.64
N LEU A 128 1.35 9.59 15.21
CA LEU A 128 2.69 9.80 14.68
C LEU A 128 3.35 8.46 14.43
N GLN A 129 4.22 8.43 13.44
CA GLN A 129 5.00 7.26 13.07
C GLN A 129 6.43 7.69 12.79
N ALA A 130 7.38 6.89 13.23
CA ALA A 130 8.79 7.07 12.91
C ALA A 130 9.44 5.70 12.64
N GLY A 131 10.44 5.69 11.77
CA GLY A 131 11.11 4.46 11.39
C GLY A 131 12.28 4.67 10.45
N ILE A 132 12.65 3.60 9.80
CA ILE A 132 13.75 3.56 8.85
C ILE A 132 13.30 3.00 7.51
N ILE A 133 13.90 3.51 6.46
CA ILE A 133 13.85 2.95 5.11
C ILE A 133 15.27 2.51 4.76
N ASN A 134 15.42 1.26 4.35
CA ASN A 134 16.65 0.74 3.75
C ASN A 134 16.38 0.36 2.31
N ARG A 135 17.25 0.81 1.41
CA ARG A 135 17.26 0.38 0.00
C ARG A 135 18.60 -0.28 -0.28
N HIS A 136 18.55 -1.39 -0.94
CA HIS A 136 19.72 -2.17 -1.32
C HIS A 136 19.61 -2.60 -2.77
N VAL A 137 20.74 -2.58 -3.47
CA VAL A 137 20.90 -3.01 -4.86
C VAL A 137 22.06 -3.98 -4.94
N ASP A 138 21.85 -5.12 -5.57
CA ASP A 138 22.89 -6.11 -5.83
C ASP A 138 23.41 -5.92 -7.26
N GLU A 139 24.52 -5.21 -7.41
CA GLU A 139 25.12 -4.89 -8.71
C GLU A 139 25.46 -6.15 -9.53
N SER A 140 25.76 -7.26 -8.86
CA SER A 140 26.13 -8.52 -9.54
C SER A 140 24.98 -9.11 -10.37
N LYS A 141 23.74 -8.70 -10.09
CA LYS A 141 22.54 -9.13 -10.79
C LYS A 141 22.17 -8.26 -11.99
N PHE A 142 22.80 -7.11 -12.14
CA PHE A 142 22.53 -6.25 -13.29
C PHE A 142 23.22 -6.74 -14.55
N LYS A 143 22.51 -6.58 -15.64
CA LYS A 143 23.02 -6.80 -16.99
C LYS A 143 23.02 -5.45 -17.70
N TRP A 144 24.21 -4.92 -17.95
CA TRP A 144 24.40 -3.59 -18.50
C TRP A 144 24.34 -3.61 -20.02
N GLY A 145 23.89 -2.53 -20.64
CA GLY A 145 23.84 -2.41 -22.10
C GLY A 145 25.20 -2.57 -22.76
N GLU A 146 26.29 -2.11 -22.11
CA GLU A 146 27.68 -2.24 -22.58
C GLU A 146 28.16 -3.70 -22.63
N GLN A 147 27.52 -4.60 -21.90
CA GLN A 147 27.82 -6.03 -21.89
C GLN A 147 27.13 -6.79 -23.02
N TRP A 148 26.30 -6.11 -23.81
CA TRP A 148 25.61 -6.71 -24.94
C TRP A 148 26.25 -6.34 -26.27
N ASN A 149 26.55 -7.35 -27.08
CA ASN A 149 26.98 -7.18 -28.46
C ASN A 149 25.89 -7.74 -29.40
N PRO A 150 25.46 -7.00 -30.44
CA PRO A 150 24.41 -7.46 -31.37
C PRO A 150 24.72 -8.76 -32.06
N ILE A 151 26.01 -9.14 -32.18
CA ILE A 151 26.47 -10.34 -32.92
C ILE A 151 26.76 -11.48 -31.95
N THR A 152 27.50 -11.23 -30.85
CA THR A 152 27.98 -12.25 -29.90
C THR A 152 27.12 -12.43 -28.66
N GLY A 153 26.11 -11.56 -28.46
CA GLY A 153 25.23 -11.60 -27.30
C GLY A 153 25.84 -11.00 -26.03
N TYR A 154 25.39 -11.47 -24.89
CA TYR A 154 25.79 -10.99 -23.57
C TYR A 154 27.18 -11.54 -23.17
N ASN A 155 28.07 -10.67 -22.70
CA ASN A 155 29.36 -11.02 -22.13
C ASN A 155 29.60 -10.26 -20.82
N ALA A 156 29.56 -10.96 -19.69
CA ALA A 156 29.75 -10.39 -18.35
C ALA A 156 31.14 -9.79 -18.12
N SER A 157 32.15 -10.19 -18.93
CA SER A 157 33.55 -9.70 -18.81
C SER A 157 33.76 -8.35 -19.47
N ASN A 158 32.79 -7.84 -20.24
CA ASN A 158 32.92 -6.51 -20.82
C ASN A 158 32.93 -5.45 -19.70
N PRO A 159 33.85 -4.47 -19.76
CA PRO A 159 33.90 -3.40 -18.78
C PRO A 159 32.60 -2.57 -18.83
N ILE A 160 32.16 -2.13 -17.67
CA ILE A 160 31.03 -1.25 -17.47
C ILE A 160 31.51 0.13 -17.02
N SER A 161 30.94 1.18 -17.55
CA SER A 161 31.25 2.57 -17.18
C SER A 161 30.36 3.10 -16.06
N GLU A 162 29.23 2.42 -15.79
CA GLU A 162 28.28 2.82 -14.77
C GLU A 162 28.66 2.26 -13.41
N ASN A 163 28.70 3.14 -12.40
CA ASN A 163 28.94 2.78 -11.01
C ASN A 163 27.83 3.37 -10.13
N PHE A 164 27.36 2.60 -9.17
CA PHE A 164 26.50 3.13 -8.11
C PHE A 164 27.35 3.89 -7.08
N ALA A 165 26.88 5.05 -6.64
CA ALA A 165 27.52 5.79 -5.56
C ALA A 165 27.45 5.03 -4.22
N ALA A 166 26.41 4.23 -4.02
CA ALA A 166 26.23 3.33 -2.90
C ALA A 166 25.28 2.19 -3.28
N THR A 167 25.61 0.98 -2.86
CA THR A 167 24.76 -0.22 -3.07
C THR A 167 23.72 -0.42 -1.99
N SER A 168 23.85 0.29 -0.86
CA SER A 168 22.89 0.24 0.24
C SER A 168 22.80 1.59 0.92
N ALA A 169 21.59 1.97 1.29
CA ALA A 169 21.32 3.21 1.98
C ALA A 169 20.20 3.05 3.00
N THR A 170 20.43 3.59 4.20
CA THR A 170 19.43 3.63 5.28
C THR A 170 19.14 5.07 5.64
N THR A 171 17.86 5.43 5.74
CA THR A 171 17.42 6.77 6.12
C THR A 171 16.30 6.73 7.13
N LEU A 172 16.22 7.74 7.98
CA LEU A 172 15.11 7.95 8.90
C LEU A 172 13.91 8.50 8.15
N ASP A 173 12.72 8.05 8.54
CA ASP A 173 11.47 8.52 7.99
C ASP A 173 10.42 8.77 9.06
N VAL A 174 9.56 9.76 8.81
CA VAL A 174 8.53 10.21 9.74
C VAL A 174 7.22 10.38 9.00
N GLY A 175 6.12 9.96 9.65
CA GLY A 175 4.76 10.13 9.16
C GLY A 175 3.80 10.54 10.27
N ALA A 176 2.64 11.04 9.85
CA ALA A 176 1.54 11.41 10.75
C ALA A 176 0.21 11.02 10.12
N GLY A 177 -0.81 10.84 10.96
CA GLY A 177 -2.14 10.52 10.49
C GLY A 177 -3.23 10.93 11.44
N ALA A 178 -4.42 11.08 10.87
CA ALA A 178 -5.67 11.30 11.59
C ALA A 178 -6.74 10.37 11.04
N LEU A 179 -7.58 9.85 11.91
CA LEU A 179 -8.69 8.96 11.58
C LEU A 179 -9.93 9.39 12.37
N TYR A 180 -11.04 9.46 11.68
CA TYR A 180 -12.37 9.54 12.27
C TYR A 180 -13.07 8.20 12.08
N PHE A 181 -13.78 7.73 13.09
CA PHE A 181 -14.73 6.64 12.94
C PHE A 181 -15.91 6.73 13.90
N ASP A 182 -17.04 6.24 13.44
CA ASP A 182 -18.27 6.10 14.20
C ASP A 182 -18.44 4.65 14.64
N ALA A 183 -18.39 4.42 15.95
CA ALA A 183 -18.58 3.11 16.56
C ALA A 183 -19.94 3.00 17.28
N THR A 184 -20.97 3.76 16.85
CA THR A 184 -22.29 3.73 17.46
C THR A 184 -22.96 2.37 17.24
N PRO A 185 -23.31 1.63 18.30
CA PRO A 185 -23.96 0.33 18.20
C PRO A 185 -25.33 0.40 17.52
N ASN A 186 -25.73 -0.65 16.81
CA ASN A 186 -27.03 -0.81 16.18
C ASN A 186 -27.43 0.31 15.20
N LYS A 187 -26.48 1.09 14.73
CA LYS A 187 -26.71 2.10 13.70
C LYS A 187 -26.75 1.44 12.32
N LYS A 188 -27.69 1.85 11.46
CA LYS A 188 -27.78 1.32 10.09
C LYS A 188 -26.55 1.65 9.25
N THR A 189 -25.89 2.76 9.54
CA THR A 189 -24.76 3.23 8.78
C THR A 189 -23.69 3.82 9.72
N ASN A 190 -22.49 3.27 9.67
CA ASN A 190 -21.32 3.79 10.36
C ASN A 190 -20.33 4.30 9.33
N ALA A 191 -19.71 5.44 9.62
CA ALA A 191 -18.75 6.08 8.73
C ALA A 191 -17.34 6.04 9.32
N PHE A 192 -16.35 5.93 8.47
CA PHE A 192 -14.96 6.12 8.84
C PHE A 192 -14.21 6.86 7.74
N GLY A 193 -13.14 7.56 8.10
CA GLY A 193 -12.30 8.23 7.13
C GLY A 193 -11.05 8.80 7.76
N GLY A 194 -9.98 8.83 7.01
CA GLY A 194 -8.69 9.27 7.51
C GLY A 194 -7.84 9.96 6.45
N PHE A 195 -6.87 10.66 6.98
CA PHE A 195 -5.82 11.32 6.22
C PHE A 195 -4.47 11.04 6.85
N SER A 196 -3.47 10.78 6.04
CA SER A 196 -2.10 10.61 6.50
C SER A 196 -1.09 11.20 5.54
N VAL A 197 0.07 11.55 6.09
CA VAL A 197 1.23 12.05 5.36
C VAL A 197 2.46 11.27 5.81
N PHE A 198 3.22 10.77 4.85
CA PHE A 198 4.48 10.06 5.07
C PHE A 198 5.62 10.82 4.41
N HIS A 199 6.86 10.50 4.80
CA HIS A 199 8.07 11.13 4.32
C HIS A 199 8.12 12.63 4.63
N ILE A 200 7.58 13.03 5.79
CA ILE A 200 7.48 14.44 6.20
C ILE A 200 8.86 15.11 6.27
N ASN A 201 9.87 14.36 6.71
CA ASN A 201 11.26 14.82 6.77
C ASN A 201 11.98 14.77 5.43
N LYS A 202 11.30 14.41 4.32
CA LYS A 202 11.87 14.28 2.97
C LYS A 202 13.21 13.53 2.99
N PRO A 203 13.20 12.25 3.39
CA PRO A 203 14.42 11.48 3.54
C PRO A 203 15.18 11.42 2.22
N LYS A 204 16.51 11.50 2.31
CA LYS A 204 17.39 11.41 1.13
C LYS A 204 17.40 10.00 0.59
N ASP A 205 17.39 9.85 -0.73
CA ASP A 205 17.59 8.58 -1.42
C ASP A 205 19.00 8.54 -2.04
N PRO A 206 19.99 8.01 -1.33
CA PRO A 206 21.38 8.09 -1.78
C PRO A 206 21.74 7.08 -2.88
N ILE A 207 20.89 6.11 -3.20
CA ILE A 207 21.18 5.13 -4.27
C ILE A 207 21.10 5.78 -5.66
N VAL A 208 20.25 6.81 -5.83
CA VAL A 208 19.94 7.40 -7.14
C VAL A 208 20.87 8.57 -7.51
N SER A 209 21.80 8.97 -6.65
CA SER A 209 22.59 10.19 -6.85
C SER A 209 23.98 9.93 -7.38
N THR A 210 24.19 10.08 -8.66
CA THR A 210 25.58 10.07 -9.17
C THR A 210 26.13 11.42 -9.62
N GLN A 211 25.35 12.38 -10.07
CA GLN A 211 25.91 13.63 -10.61
C GLN A 211 25.02 14.89 -10.54
N SER A 212 23.79 14.79 -10.04
CA SER A 212 22.99 16.00 -9.89
C SER A 212 23.13 16.61 -8.51
N THR A 213 23.43 17.89 -8.45
CA THR A 213 23.44 18.71 -7.23
C THR A 213 22.05 18.81 -6.56
N GLU A 214 21.01 18.33 -7.18
CA GLU A 214 19.68 18.19 -6.58
C GLU A 214 19.63 16.95 -5.70
N LEU A 215 19.36 17.17 -4.43
CA LEU A 215 19.17 16.12 -3.45
C LEU A 215 17.95 15.27 -3.85
N ASN A 216 18.20 14.05 -4.32
CA ASN A 216 17.13 13.09 -4.54
C ASN A 216 16.52 12.73 -3.18
N THR A 217 15.34 13.28 -2.94
CA THR A 217 14.57 13.01 -1.73
C THR A 217 13.36 12.15 -2.07
N ILE A 218 12.97 11.29 -1.15
CA ILE A 218 11.71 10.55 -1.27
C ILE A 218 10.57 11.58 -1.15
N PRO A 219 9.68 11.69 -2.16
CA PRO A 219 8.61 12.67 -2.14
C PRO A 219 7.58 12.37 -1.03
N LEU A 220 6.96 13.43 -0.50
CA LEU A 220 5.82 13.30 0.40
C LEU A 220 4.75 12.37 -0.21
N ARG A 221 4.25 11.43 0.59
CA ARG A 221 3.12 10.59 0.26
C ARG A 221 1.90 11.01 1.07
N TYR A 222 0.85 11.43 0.39
CA TYR A 222 -0.45 11.75 0.97
C TYR A 222 -1.40 10.59 0.73
N VAL A 223 -2.16 10.23 1.77
CA VAL A 223 -3.20 9.20 1.70
C VAL A 223 -4.49 9.77 2.26
N VAL A 224 -5.57 9.64 1.52
CA VAL A 224 -6.94 9.91 1.96
C VAL A 224 -7.73 8.62 1.79
N HIS A 225 -8.38 8.17 2.82
CA HIS A 225 -9.20 6.97 2.76
C HIS A 225 -10.49 7.12 3.56
N GLY A 226 -11.50 6.35 3.21
CA GLY A 226 -12.74 6.34 3.96
C GLY A 226 -13.77 5.41 3.36
N GLY A 227 -14.82 5.18 4.13
CA GLY A 227 -15.91 4.30 3.72
C GLY A 227 -17.09 4.37 4.66
N LEU A 228 -18.08 3.58 4.31
CA LEU A 228 -19.30 3.42 5.05
C LEU A 228 -19.55 1.93 5.29
N SER A 229 -20.03 1.58 6.46
CA SER A 229 -20.56 0.25 6.74
C SER A 229 -22.07 0.33 6.82
N PHE A 230 -22.76 -0.30 5.89
CA PHE A 230 -24.21 -0.39 5.87
C PHE A 230 -24.66 -1.75 6.38
N ASN A 231 -25.36 -1.78 7.49
CA ASN A 231 -26.04 -2.97 8.01
C ASN A 231 -27.38 -3.12 7.28
N LEU A 232 -27.42 -3.97 6.25
CA LEU A 232 -28.61 -4.16 5.40
C LEU A 232 -29.64 -5.07 6.06
N PHE A 233 -29.18 -6.16 6.68
CA PHE A 233 -29.99 -7.16 7.37
C PHE A 233 -29.26 -7.56 8.67
N GLU A 234 -29.94 -8.33 9.53
CA GLU A 234 -29.35 -8.80 10.80
C GLU A 234 -28.01 -9.54 10.64
N ARG A 235 -27.77 -10.12 9.46
CA ARG A 235 -26.57 -10.94 9.18
C ARG A 235 -25.82 -10.51 7.92
N THR A 236 -26.01 -9.29 7.46
CA THR A 236 -25.38 -8.85 6.22
C THR A 236 -25.02 -7.38 6.27
N SER A 237 -23.78 -7.08 6.03
CA SER A 237 -23.29 -5.71 5.88
C SER A 237 -22.63 -5.54 4.51
N ILE A 238 -22.68 -4.33 3.97
CA ILE A 238 -21.91 -3.92 2.79
C ILE A 238 -21.00 -2.75 3.17
N VAL A 239 -19.75 -2.82 2.72
CA VAL A 239 -18.72 -1.85 3.09
C VAL A 239 -18.07 -1.26 1.84
N PRO A 240 -18.69 -0.26 1.19
CA PRO A 240 -18.03 0.52 0.16
C PRO A 240 -16.98 1.44 0.78
N HIS A 241 -15.82 1.54 0.14
CA HIS A 241 -14.73 2.37 0.59
C HIS A 241 -13.88 2.88 -0.58
N ILE A 242 -13.16 3.96 -0.33
CA ILE A 242 -12.28 4.62 -1.29
C ILE A 242 -10.93 4.88 -0.67
N LEU A 243 -9.90 4.78 -1.48
CA LEU A 243 -8.53 5.17 -1.16
C LEU A 243 -7.99 6.05 -2.27
N TYR A 244 -7.39 7.16 -1.90
CA TYR A 244 -6.60 8.01 -2.78
C TYR A 244 -5.21 8.17 -2.20
N MET A 245 -4.19 7.88 -3.00
CA MET A 245 -2.79 8.10 -2.65
C MET A 245 -2.13 8.97 -3.70
N ARG A 246 -1.21 9.84 -3.25
CA ARG A 246 -0.35 10.63 -4.12
C ARG A 246 1.05 10.71 -3.54
N GLN A 247 2.05 10.39 -4.36
CA GLN A 247 3.46 10.52 -4.02
C GLN A 247 4.20 11.16 -5.20
N GLY A 248 4.72 12.37 -4.99
CA GLY A 248 5.31 13.15 -6.07
C GLY A 248 4.32 13.43 -7.20
N THR A 249 4.63 12.94 -8.40
CA THR A 249 3.79 13.05 -9.59
C THR A 249 2.83 11.88 -9.77
N ALA A 250 3.07 10.76 -9.10
CA ALA A 250 2.23 9.58 -9.19
C ALA A 250 1.02 9.68 -8.26
N SER A 251 -0.12 9.20 -8.72
CA SER A 251 -1.34 9.11 -7.93
C SER A 251 -2.10 7.83 -8.23
N GLU A 252 -2.73 7.29 -7.21
CA GLU A 252 -3.59 6.12 -7.30
C GLU A 252 -4.94 6.43 -6.67
N THR A 253 -6.01 5.99 -7.32
CA THR A 253 -7.37 6.04 -6.80
C THR A 253 -7.95 4.65 -6.88
N MET A 254 -8.41 4.13 -5.75
CA MET A 254 -9.02 2.83 -5.67
C MET A 254 -10.38 2.93 -4.99
N PHE A 255 -11.37 2.28 -5.57
CA PHE A 255 -12.68 2.03 -4.98
C PHE A 255 -12.81 0.55 -4.66
N GLY A 256 -13.24 0.22 -3.46
CA GLY A 256 -13.50 -1.15 -3.04
C GLY A 256 -14.88 -1.29 -2.43
N THR A 257 -15.41 -2.50 -2.50
CA THR A 257 -16.61 -2.88 -1.75
C THR A 257 -16.58 -4.36 -1.47
N TYR A 258 -17.09 -4.76 -0.31
CA TYR A 258 -17.35 -6.15 0.00
C TYR A 258 -18.66 -6.29 0.78
N VAL A 259 -19.29 -7.42 0.60
CA VAL A 259 -20.43 -7.89 1.41
C VAL A 259 -19.86 -8.82 2.47
N GLN A 260 -20.18 -8.56 3.72
CA GLN A 260 -19.86 -9.42 4.86
C GLN A 260 -21.11 -10.18 5.27
N LEU A 261 -21.02 -11.50 5.24
CA LEU A 261 -22.09 -12.44 5.60
C LEU A 261 -21.74 -13.11 6.93
N TYR A 262 -22.54 -12.88 7.95
CA TYR A 262 -22.38 -13.48 9.28
C TYR A 262 -23.00 -14.88 9.28
N VAL A 263 -22.15 -15.89 9.09
CA VAL A 263 -22.58 -17.29 8.99
C VAL A 263 -22.97 -17.84 10.35
N ASN A 264 -22.14 -17.60 11.37
CA ASN A 264 -22.37 -17.97 12.76
C ASN A 264 -21.55 -17.04 13.69
N PRO A 265 -21.70 -17.10 15.04
CA PRO A 265 -20.99 -16.21 15.96
C PRO A 265 -19.46 -16.20 15.82
N GLU A 266 -18.88 -17.24 15.24
CA GLU A 266 -17.43 -17.38 15.09
C GLU A 266 -16.95 -17.23 13.66
N THR A 267 -17.86 -17.07 12.67
CA THR A 267 -17.50 -17.18 11.26
C THR A 267 -18.21 -16.13 10.40
N ASP A 268 -17.44 -15.36 9.66
CA ASP A 268 -17.95 -14.44 8.65
C ASP A 268 -17.30 -14.74 7.29
N LEU A 269 -18.07 -14.62 6.22
CA LEU A 269 -17.60 -14.68 4.85
C LEU A 269 -17.64 -13.29 4.25
N MET A 270 -16.57 -12.87 3.59
CA MET A 270 -16.47 -11.60 2.87
C MET A 270 -16.29 -11.87 1.38
N ILE A 271 -17.11 -11.26 0.54
CA ILE A 271 -17.02 -11.37 -0.92
C ILE A 271 -17.15 -9.98 -1.51
N GLY A 272 -16.24 -9.62 -2.39
CA GLY A 272 -16.25 -8.30 -2.98
C GLY A 272 -15.23 -8.09 -4.07
N GLY A 273 -14.84 -6.84 -4.26
CA GLY A 273 -13.82 -6.51 -5.23
C GLY A 273 -13.35 -5.07 -5.11
N TYR A 274 -12.26 -4.82 -5.79
CA TYR A 274 -11.61 -3.52 -5.87
C TYR A 274 -11.48 -3.09 -7.32
N TYR A 275 -11.59 -1.80 -7.55
CA TYR A 275 -11.30 -1.19 -8.83
C TYR A 275 -10.26 -0.08 -8.65
N ARG A 276 -9.08 -0.30 -9.15
CA ARG A 276 -8.01 0.70 -9.23
C ARG A 276 -8.09 1.37 -10.59
N PHE A 277 -8.35 2.68 -10.58
CA PHE A 277 -8.63 3.44 -11.79
C PHE A 277 -7.52 3.32 -12.82
N LYS A 278 -7.89 2.91 -14.05
CA LYS A 278 -7.00 2.74 -15.23
C LYS A 278 -5.91 1.69 -15.06
N ASP A 279 -6.03 0.82 -14.06
CA ASP A 279 -5.01 -0.17 -13.75
C ASP A 279 -5.59 -1.58 -13.59
N VAL A 280 -6.45 -1.82 -12.58
CA VAL A 280 -6.82 -3.17 -12.14
C VAL A 280 -8.28 -3.27 -11.76
N VAL A 281 -8.89 -4.43 -12.07
CA VAL A 281 -10.09 -4.95 -11.40
C VAL A 281 -9.67 -6.18 -10.59
N ALA A 282 -9.99 -6.20 -9.30
CA ALA A 282 -9.57 -7.26 -8.40
C ALA A 282 -10.73 -7.86 -7.62
N PRO A 283 -11.21 -9.07 -7.96
CA PRO A 283 -12.08 -9.84 -7.09
C PRO A 283 -11.39 -10.16 -5.78
N PHE A 284 -12.17 -10.19 -4.71
CA PHE A 284 -11.72 -10.43 -3.34
C PHE A 284 -12.64 -11.43 -2.66
N VAL A 285 -12.06 -12.35 -1.91
CA VAL A 285 -12.74 -13.24 -0.97
C VAL A 285 -11.98 -13.22 0.35
N GLY A 286 -12.72 -13.14 1.44
CA GLY A 286 -12.17 -13.16 2.80
C GLY A 286 -13.00 -14.05 3.71
N PHE A 287 -12.33 -14.58 4.72
CA PHE A 287 -12.93 -15.48 5.70
C PHE A 287 -12.42 -15.09 7.09
N ASP A 288 -13.33 -14.77 7.98
CA ASP A 288 -13.04 -14.49 9.40
C ASP A 288 -13.55 -15.66 10.24
N TRP A 289 -12.64 -16.41 10.83
CA TRP A 289 -12.94 -17.55 11.67
C TRP A 289 -12.30 -17.40 13.04
N LYS A 290 -13.14 -17.27 14.07
CA LYS A 290 -12.71 -17.03 15.44
C LYS A 290 -11.85 -15.76 15.55
N ASN A 291 -10.54 -15.94 15.63
CA ASN A 291 -9.56 -14.87 15.75
C ASN A 291 -8.74 -14.67 14.46
N PHE A 292 -8.95 -15.50 13.44
CA PHE A 292 -8.19 -15.47 12.21
C PHE A 292 -9.01 -14.86 11.08
N ILE A 293 -8.39 -13.94 10.35
CA ILE A 293 -8.96 -13.35 9.14
C ILE A 293 -8.01 -13.67 7.99
N VAL A 294 -8.51 -14.36 6.97
CA VAL A 294 -7.77 -14.70 5.76
C VAL A 294 -8.40 -13.95 4.59
N GLY A 295 -7.60 -13.36 3.74
CA GLY A 295 -8.06 -12.69 2.52
C GLY A 295 -7.26 -13.12 1.31
N LEU A 296 -7.92 -13.26 0.16
CA LEU A 296 -7.34 -13.54 -1.13
C LEU A 296 -7.89 -12.56 -2.16
N SER A 297 -7.03 -11.93 -2.94
CA SER A 297 -7.43 -11.15 -4.11
C SER A 297 -6.55 -11.45 -5.32
N TYR A 298 -7.13 -11.25 -6.49
CA TYR A 298 -6.46 -11.44 -7.76
C TYR A 298 -6.63 -10.20 -8.63
N ASP A 299 -5.51 -9.52 -8.91
CA ASP A 299 -5.49 -8.30 -9.70
C ASP A 299 -5.47 -8.64 -11.20
N ALA A 300 -6.60 -8.50 -11.87
CA ALA A 300 -6.69 -8.57 -13.33
C ALA A 300 -6.34 -7.19 -13.91
N ASN A 301 -5.23 -7.11 -14.62
CA ASN A 301 -4.75 -5.85 -15.20
C ASN A 301 -5.62 -5.42 -16.38
N THR A 302 -6.17 -4.20 -16.32
CA THR A 302 -7.02 -3.59 -17.34
C THR A 302 -6.35 -2.40 -18.04
N SER A 303 -5.09 -2.13 -17.71
CA SER A 303 -4.32 -1.04 -18.30
C SER A 303 -3.88 -1.35 -19.72
N LYS A 304 -3.43 -0.31 -20.45
CA LYS A 304 -2.82 -0.50 -21.78
C LYS A 304 -1.59 -1.42 -21.75
N LEU A 305 -0.84 -1.42 -20.65
CA LEU A 305 0.29 -2.32 -20.47
C LEU A 305 -0.18 -3.78 -20.38
N GLY A 306 -1.27 -4.06 -19.65
CA GLY A 306 -1.87 -5.38 -19.59
C GLY A 306 -2.37 -5.90 -20.94
N ALA A 307 -2.82 -5.00 -21.82
CA ALA A 307 -3.23 -5.34 -23.19
C ALA A 307 -2.04 -5.69 -24.10
N MET A 308 -0.87 -5.11 -23.84
CA MET A 308 0.36 -5.32 -24.64
C MET A 308 1.17 -6.53 -24.17
N THR A 309 1.13 -6.83 -22.88
CA THR A 309 1.86 -7.92 -22.24
C THR A 309 0.87 -8.95 -21.70
N ARG A 310 0.85 -10.15 -22.31
CA ARG A 310 -0.07 -11.22 -21.87
C ARG A 310 0.16 -11.55 -20.40
N ASN A 311 -0.90 -11.45 -19.56
CA ASN A 311 -0.94 -11.90 -18.16
C ASN A 311 -0.07 -11.09 -17.16
N VAL A 312 -0.08 -9.78 -17.19
CA VAL A 312 0.54 -8.93 -16.17
C VAL A 312 -0.37 -8.84 -14.92
N ASN A 313 -0.65 -9.98 -14.34
CA ASN A 313 -1.57 -10.09 -13.21
C ASN A 313 -0.80 -10.16 -11.89
N SER A 314 -1.49 -9.93 -10.79
CA SER A 314 -0.93 -10.03 -9.45
C SER A 314 -1.89 -10.79 -8.55
N PHE A 315 -1.37 -11.41 -7.50
CA PHE A 315 -2.22 -11.95 -6.45
C PHE A 315 -1.75 -11.48 -5.09
N GLU A 316 -2.68 -11.38 -4.15
CA GLU A 316 -2.41 -11.06 -2.76
C GLU A 316 -3.06 -12.07 -1.83
N LEU A 317 -2.31 -12.47 -0.83
CA LEU A 317 -2.75 -13.30 0.29
C LEU A 317 -2.52 -12.52 1.58
N SER A 318 -3.53 -12.44 2.43
CA SER A 318 -3.42 -11.83 3.75
C SER A 318 -3.88 -12.78 4.86
N LEU A 319 -3.24 -12.65 6.02
CA LEU A 319 -3.60 -13.36 7.24
C LEU A 319 -3.50 -12.38 8.39
N SER A 320 -4.56 -12.27 9.18
CA SER A 320 -4.56 -11.52 10.42
C SER A 320 -5.02 -12.38 11.59
N TYR A 321 -4.36 -12.25 12.72
CA TYR A 321 -4.80 -12.77 14.01
C TYR A 321 -5.22 -11.61 14.89
N VAL A 322 -6.47 -11.62 15.37
CA VAL A 322 -7.04 -10.58 16.22
C VAL A 322 -7.44 -11.20 17.56
N LYS A 323 -6.75 -10.86 18.63
CA LYS A 323 -7.12 -11.32 19.96
C LYS A 323 -8.35 -10.57 20.45
N ARG A 324 -9.48 -11.25 20.46
CA ARG A 324 -10.76 -10.75 20.94
C ARG A 324 -11.00 -11.24 22.37
N SER A 325 -11.51 -10.34 23.23
CA SER A 325 -11.94 -10.70 24.60
C SER A 325 -13.44 -10.98 24.58
N GLY A 326 -13.83 -12.18 24.98
CA GLY A 326 -15.22 -12.60 25.09
C GLY A 326 -15.83 -13.19 23.80
N THR A 327 -17.05 -13.72 23.94
CA THR A 327 -17.83 -14.24 22.82
C THR A 327 -18.33 -13.06 21.96
N ARG A 328 -18.16 -13.14 20.65
CA ARG A 328 -18.74 -12.17 19.72
C ARG A 328 -20.27 -12.10 19.95
N SER A 329 -20.76 -10.93 20.31
CA SER A 329 -22.17 -10.63 20.21
C SER A 329 -22.49 -10.24 18.76
N ILE A 330 -23.64 -10.65 18.26
CA ILE A 330 -24.17 -10.16 16.97
C ILE A 330 -24.32 -8.64 16.96
N PHE A 331 -24.39 -8.02 18.15
CA PHE A 331 -24.51 -6.58 18.35
C PHE A 331 -23.16 -5.85 18.52
N ASP A 332 -22.03 -6.58 18.65
CA ASP A 332 -20.68 -5.99 18.73
C ASP A 332 -20.09 -5.59 17.36
N PHE A 333 -20.94 -5.55 16.33
CA PHE A 333 -20.56 -5.39 14.92
C PHE A 333 -20.10 -3.99 14.52
N ILE A 334 -19.81 -3.13 15.49
CA ILE A 334 -19.51 -1.75 15.18
C ILE A 334 -18.14 -1.40 15.68
N ARG A 335 -17.21 -1.73 14.89
CA ARG A 335 -15.85 -1.26 15.07
C ARG A 335 -15.35 -0.82 13.71
N CYS A 336 -14.54 0.23 13.68
CA CYS A 336 -13.95 0.79 12.49
C CYS A 336 -13.79 -0.32 11.45
N ALA A 337 -14.31 -0.13 10.26
CA ALA A 337 -14.53 -1.13 9.24
C ALA A 337 -13.52 -2.27 9.38
N ARG A 338 -14.00 -3.48 9.59
CA ARG A 338 -13.13 -4.65 9.75
C ARG A 338 -12.30 -4.78 8.52
N LEU A 339 -11.13 -4.32 8.66
CA LEU A 339 -10.16 -4.22 7.61
C LEU A 339 -9.01 -5.12 7.98
#